data_da33ae8a3d79bb3326c7919f7db17064
#
_entry.id   da33ae8a3d79bb3326c7919f7db17064
#
_cell.length_a   1.000
_cell.length_b   1.000
_cell.length_c   1.000
_cell.angle_alpha   90.00
_cell.angle_beta   90.00
_cell.angle_gamma   90.00
#
_symmetry.space_group_name_H-M   'P 1'
#
loop_
_entity.id
_entity.type
_entity.pdbx_description
1 polymer ?
#
loop_
_entity_poly.entity_id
_entity_poly.type
_entity_poly.pdbx_seq_one_letter_code
_entity_poly.pdbx_strand_id
1 'polypeptide(L)'
;MMEHKGTPVVTDMQVIPVAGYDSMLMTLSGAHAPWFTRNLVILRDSSGHTGIGEIHGGDYTCEALNSCLPLVVGQPVGRYRNILDTIHKNSTRAAEDDGEGIQTLDISKLKFVVKAEWAIECALLDLLGQYLDLPMCELLGDGKQREQVETLGYLFYVSDKEKAAPALPYIDETGSSDA
;
A
#
# COMPACT_ATOMS: atom_id res chain seq x y z
N MET A 1 25.38 5.40 33.81
CA MET A 1 24.00 5.10 33.45
C MET A 1 23.88 5.41 31.98
N MET A 2 23.81 4.40 31.11
CA MET A 2 23.58 4.64 29.67
C MET A 2 22.18 5.20 29.53
N GLU A 3 22.07 6.40 28.99
CA GLU A 3 20.80 6.96 28.56
C GLU A 3 20.27 6.03 27.43
N HIS A 4 19.18 5.34 27.67
CA HIS A 4 18.49 4.61 26.63
C HIS A 4 17.90 5.63 25.66
N LYS A 5 18.64 5.94 24.61
CA LYS A 5 18.08 6.68 23.47
C LYS A 5 16.97 5.83 22.89
N GLY A 6 15.75 6.33 22.91
CA GLY A 6 14.63 5.69 22.20
C GLY A 6 14.90 5.63 20.69
N THR A 7 14.09 4.85 19.96
CA THR A 7 14.13 4.87 18.50
C THR A 7 13.73 6.25 17.98
N PRO A 8 14.15 6.59 16.73
CA PRO A 8 13.72 7.83 16.07
C PRO A 8 12.19 7.96 16.06
N VAL A 9 11.71 9.19 15.98
CA VAL A 9 10.29 9.54 15.93
C VAL A 9 9.92 9.90 14.50
N VAL A 10 8.78 9.43 14.01
CA VAL A 10 8.25 9.84 12.70
C VAL A 10 7.92 11.33 12.74
N THR A 11 8.54 12.11 11.88
CA THR A 11 8.39 13.58 11.83
C THR A 11 7.46 14.03 10.71
N ASP A 12 7.32 13.24 9.66
CA ASP A 12 6.49 13.58 8.49
C ASP A 12 5.92 12.31 7.84
N MET A 13 4.74 12.43 7.26
CA MET A 13 4.10 11.42 6.45
C MET A 13 3.45 12.07 5.23
N GLN A 14 3.76 11.56 4.05
CA GLN A 14 3.17 12.00 2.79
C GLN A 14 2.55 10.81 2.07
N VAL A 15 1.39 11.02 1.49
CA VAL A 15 0.73 10.07 0.59
C VAL A 15 0.74 10.65 -0.82
N ILE A 16 1.41 9.96 -1.73
CA ILE A 16 1.65 10.44 -3.08
C ILE A 16 0.98 9.47 -4.06
N PRO A 17 -0.16 9.83 -4.67
CA PRO A 17 -0.74 9.06 -5.75
C PRO A 17 0.14 9.17 -7.00
N VAL A 18 0.44 8.03 -7.61
CA VAL A 18 1.21 7.93 -8.85
C VAL A 18 0.51 7.02 -9.83
N ALA A 19 0.76 7.24 -11.12
CA ALA A 19 0.26 6.38 -12.19
C ALA A 19 1.43 5.88 -13.04
N GLY A 20 1.48 4.57 -13.25
CA GLY A 20 2.38 3.92 -14.18
C GLY A 20 1.64 3.51 -15.43
N TYR A 21 2.30 3.64 -16.58
CA TYR A 21 1.77 3.13 -17.84
C TYR A 21 2.13 1.65 -18.00
N ASP A 22 1.12 0.84 -18.28
CA ASP A 22 1.29 -0.56 -18.65
C ASP A 22 0.57 -0.81 -19.96
N SER A 23 1.30 -1.21 -20.98
CA SER A 23 0.83 -1.25 -22.37
C SER A 23 -0.28 -2.27 -22.64
N MET A 24 -0.68 -3.10 -21.65
CA MET A 24 -1.38 -4.33 -22.00
C MET A 24 -2.41 -4.78 -20.98
N LEU A 25 -3.43 -3.99 -20.72
CA LEU A 25 -4.38 -4.42 -19.70
C LEU A 25 -5.74 -4.79 -20.25
N MET A 26 -5.93 -6.09 -20.37
CA MET A 26 -7.25 -6.65 -20.38
C MET A 26 -7.43 -7.51 -19.13
N THR A 27 -8.38 -7.13 -18.29
CA THR A 27 -8.80 -7.97 -17.17
C THR A 27 -9.72 -9.09 -17.65
N LEU A 28 -9.99 -10.08 -16.79
CA LEU A 28 -10.99 -11.14 -17.06
C LEU A 28 -12.38 -10.58 -17.36
N SER A 29 -12.69 -9.37 -16.91
CA SER A 29 -13.94 -8.68 -17.21
C SER A 29 -13.94 -7.93 -18.54
N GLY A 30 -12.85 -7.99 -19.32
CA GLY A 30 -12.71 -7.28 -20.58
C GLY A 30 -12.37 -5.79 -20.44
N ALA A 31 -12.04 -5.33 -19.24
CA ALA A 31 -11.64 -3.95 -19.02
C ALA A 31 -10.21 -3.69 -19.51
N HIS A 32 -10.03 -2.59 -20.22
CA HIS A 32 -8.72 -2.07 -20.59
C HIS A 32 -8.37 -0.88 -19.71
N ALA A 33 -7.24 -0.96 -19.00
CA ALA A 33 -6.74 0.12 -18.18
C ALA A 33 -5.21 0.17 -18.33
N PRO A 34 -4.68 0.92 -19.31
CA PRO A 34 -3.25 0.97 -19.59
C PRO A 34 -2.47 1.71 -18.49
N TRP A 35 -3.18 2.37 -17.61
CA TRP A 35 -2.62 3.03 -16.45
C TRP A 35 -2.96 2.23 -15.20
N PHE A 36 -1.95 1.82 -14.45
CA PHE A 36 -2.15 1.34 -13.09
C PHE A 36 -1.75 2.42 -12.10
N THR A 37 -2.58 2.58 -11.09
CA THR A 37 -2.36 3.59 -10.06
C THR A 37 -1.80 2.95 -8.78
N ARG A 38 -0.92 3.68 -8.09
CA ARG A 38 -0.36 3.34 -6.80
C ARG A 38 -0.45 4.55 -5.86
N ASN A 39 -0.50 4.27 -4.57
CA ASN A 39 -0.29 5.26 -3.53
C ASN A 39 1.03 4.93 -2.83
N LEU A 40 1.97 5.87 -2.86
CA LEU A 40 3.22 5.78 -2.12
C LEU A 40 3.04 6.44 -0.76
N VAL A 41 3.49 5.77 0.29
CA VAL A 41 3.60 6.33 1.64
C VAL A 41 5.07 6.63 1.89
N ILE A 42 5.38 7.90 2.12
CA ILE A 42 6.71 8.37 2.45
C ILE A 42 6.71 8.82 3.90
N LEU A 43 7.49 8.15 4.73
CA LEU A 43 7.71 8.55 6.12
C LEU A 43 9.11 9.14 6.27
N ARG A 44 9.25 10.17 7.10
CA ARG A 44 10.55 10.68 7.54
C ARG A 44 10.64 10.60 9.04
N ASP A 45 11.84 10.34 9.55
CA ASP A 45 12.09 10.27 10.98
C ASP A 45 13.03 11.38 11.47
N SER A 46 13.15 11.49 12.78
CA SER A 46 14.01 12.48 13.44
C SER A 46 15.52 12.23 13.27
N SER A 47 15.92 11.11 12.68
CA SER A 47 17.31 10.80 12.31
C SER A 47 17.63 11.19 10.87
N GLY A 48 16.62 11.63 10.10
CA GLY A 48 16.78 12.01 8.70
C GLY A 48 16.61 10.86 7.70
N HIS A 49 16.18 9.68 8.17
CA HIS A 49 15.85 8.56 7.28
C HIS A 49 14.50 8.77 6.59
N THR A 50 14.36 8.12 5.44
CA THR A 50 13.11 8.10 4.68
C THR A 50 12.70 6.65 4.46
N GLY A 51 11.52 6.28 4.95
CA GLY A 51 10.92 4.97 4.74
C GLY A 51 9.82 5.03 3.69
N ILE A 52 9.71 4.00 2.87
CA ILE A 52 8.79 3.93 1.75
C ILE A 52 7.88 2.72 1.88
N GLY A 53 6.58 2.96 1.69
CA GLY A 53 5.58 1.91 1.52
C GLY A 53 4.74 2.17 0.27
N GLU A 54 4.14 1.13 -0.26
CA GLU A 54 3.34 1.21 -1.48
C GLU A 54 2.08 0.36 -1.36
N ILE A 55 0.99 0.88 -1.96
CA ILE A 55 -0.25 0.14 -2.12
C ILE A 55 -0.95 0.55 -3.42
N HIS A 56 -1.88 -0.29 -3.90
CA HIS A 56 -2.67 0.08 -5.08
C HIS A 56 -3.38 1.43 -4.88
N GLY A 57 -3.56 2.13 -5.99
CA GLY A 57 -4.14 3.46 -6.03
C GLY A 57 -5.65 3.48 -5.77
N GLY A 58 -6.21 4.65 -5.99
CA GLY A 58 -7.62 5.00 -5.81
C GLY A 58 -7.79 6.05 -4.72
N ASP A 59 -8.74 6.94 -4.93
CA ASP A 59 -9.00 8.10 -4.06
C ASP A 59 -9.35 7.66 -2.64
N TYR A 60 -10.21 6.65 -2.52
CA TYR A 60 -10.58 6.11 -1.22
C TYR A 60 -9.38 5.58 -0.42
N THR A 61 -8.45 4.86 -1.08
CA THR A 61 -7.22 4.38 -0.43
C THR A 61 -6.34 5.55 -0.01
N CYS A 62 -6.23 6.57 -0.86
CA CYS A 62 -5.48 7.79 -0.57
C CYS A 62 -6.06 8.53 0.65
N GLU A 63 -7.37 8.69 0.72
CA GLU A 63 -8.08 9.30 1.86
C GLU A 63 -7.87 8.50 3.15
N ALA A 64 -8.01 7.17 3.09
CA ALA A 64 -7.77 6.29 4.22
C ALA A 64 -6.35 6.42 4.76
N LEU A 65 -5.34 6.43 3.88
CA LEU A 65 -3.95 6.65 4.25
C LEU A 65 -3.73 8.03 4.90
N ASN A 66 -4.29 9.10 4.32
CA ASN A 66 -4.18 10.45 4.88
C ASN A 66 -4.85 10.56 6.26
N SER A 67 -5.94 9.83 6.50
CA SER A 67 -6.58 9.79 7.82
C SER A 67 -5.72 9.17 8.92
N CYS A 68 -4.72 8.35 8.55
CA CYS A 68 -3.78 7.74 9.49
C CYS A 68 -2.65 8.69 9.92
N LEU A 69 -2.43 9.81 9.23
CA LEU A 69 -1.34 10.75 9.50
C LEU A 69 -1.23 11.16 10.98
N PRO A 70 -2.31 11.58 11.68
CA PRO A 70 -2.23 11.96 13.09
C PRO A 70 -1.93 10.80 14.04
N LEU A 71 -2.07 9.55 13.58
CA LEU A 71 -1.78 8.35 14.36
C LEU A 71 -0.33 7.89 14.21
N VAL A 72 0.34 8.32 13.14
CA VAL A 72 1.71 7.91 12.77
C VAL A 72 2.73 8.98 13.14
N VAL A 73 2.48 10.22 12.77
CA VAL A 73 3.40 11.34 13.05
C VAL A 73 3.49 11.59 14.55
N GLY A 74 4.71 11.78 15.04
CA GLY A 74 5.00 11.95 16.46
C GLY A 74 5.25 10.63 17.21
N GLN A 75 5.07 9.47 16.55
CA GLN A 75 5.26 8.16 17.18
C GLN A 75 6.70 7.65 16.99
N PRO A 76 7.28 6.97 18.02
CA PRO A 76 8.57 6.30 17.88
C PRO A 76 8.48 5.13 16.89
N VAL A 77 9.42 5.05 15.95
CA VAL A 77 9.48 4.00 14.92
C VAL A 77 9.50 2.59 15.51
N GLY A 78 10.21 2.39 16.62
CA GLY A 78 10.27 1.10 17.32
C GLY A 78 8.93 0.64 17.92
N ARG A 79 7.93 1.50 17.96
CA ARG A 79 6.56 1.15 18.37
C ARG A 79 5.64 0.86 17.19
N TYR A 80 6.18 0.47 16.05
CA TYR A 80 5.41 0.28 14.82
C TYR A 80 4.16 -0.60 15.01
N ARG A 81 4.24 -1.68 15.80
CA ARG A 81 3.07 -2.54 16.09
C ARG A 81 1.95 -1.80 16.83
N ASN A 82 2.31 -0.94 17.80
CA ASN A 82 1.30 -0.13 18.50
C ASN A 82 0.66 0.90 17.58
N ILE A 83 1.42 1.44 16.61
CA ILE A 83 0.91 2.34 15.59
C ILE A 83 -0.12 1.61 14.73
N LEU A 84 0.23 0.43 14.23
CA LEU A 84 -0.67 -0.42 13.42
C LEU A 84 -1.92 -0.84 14.20
N ASP A 85 -1.77 -1.28 15.46
CA ASP A 85 -2.90 -1.60 16.32
C ASP A 85 -3.86 -0.41 16.52
N THR A 86 -3.30 0.80 16.60
CA THR A 86 -4.10 2.02 16.73
C THR A 86 -4.84 2.34 15.44
N ILE A 87 -4.19 2.21 14.30
CA ILE A 87 -4.79 2.36 12.98
C ILE A 87 -5.92 1.33 12.82
N HIS A 88 -5.64 0.06 13.11
CA HIS A 88 -6.61 -1.02 13.02
C HIS A 88 -7.88 -0.74 13.84
N LYS A 89 -7.72 -0.37 15.11
CA LYS A 89 -8.85 -0.05 16.00
C LYS A 89 -9.68 1.15 15.52
N ASN A 90 -9.05 2.16 14.95
CA ASN A 90 -9.77 3.31 14.42
C ASN A 90 -10.52 2.98 13.12
N SER A 91 -9.97 2.08 12.33
CA SER A 91 -10.55 1.65 11.06
C SER A 91 -11.70 0.66 11.25
N THR A 92 -11.58 -0.27 12.21
CA THR A 92 -12.68 -1.21 12.54
C THR A 92 -13.87 -0.51 13.18
N ARG A 93 -13.66 0.61 13.89
CA ARG A 93 -14.76 1.46 14.36
C ARG A 93 -15.57 2.10 13.22
N ALA A 94 -14.93 2.40 12.09
CA ALA A 94 -15.61 2.94 10.91
C ALA A 94 -16.36 1.87 10.10
N ALA A 95 -16.07 0.59 10.37
CA ALA A 95 -16.72 -0.57 9.75
C ALA A 95 -17.58 -1.33 10.78
N GLU A 96 -18.13 -0.64 11.79
CA GLU A 96 -19.04 -1.27 12.75
C GLU A 96 -20.20 -1.92 12.00
N ASP A 97 -20.32 -3.21 12.27
CA ASP A 97 -21.40 -4.09 11.87
C ASP A 97 -22.74 -3.43 12.17
N ASP A 98 -23.53 -3.16 11.15
CA ASP A 98 -24.90 -2.66 11.29
C ASP A 98 -25.89 -3.72 11.82
N GLY A 99 -25.35 -4.90 12.20
CA GLY A 99 -26.11 -5.97 12.85
C GLY A 99 -26.86 -6.89 11.90
N GLU A 100 -26.70 -6.73 10.58
CA GLU A 100 -27.42 -7.55 9.60
C GLU A 100 -26.66 -8.83 9.14
N GLY A 101 -25.53 -9.16 9.75
CA GLY A 101 -24.77 -10.40 9.56
C GLY A 101 -23.86 -10.41 8.35
N ILE A 102 -23.18 -11.56 8.13
CA ILE A 102 -22.13 -11.74 7.12
C ILE A 102 -22.55 -11.38 5.68
N GLN A 103 -23.83 -11.44 5.38
CA GLN A 103 -24.34 -11.16 4.03
C GLN A 103 -24.38 -9.66 3.69
N THR A 104 -24.33 -8.80 4.66
CA THR A 104 -24.30 -7.34 4.51
C THR A 104 -22.90 -6.77 4.70
N LEU A 105 -21.93 -7.63 5.06
CA LEU A 105 -20.56 -7.23 5.23
C LEU A 105 -20.04 -6.63 3.91
N ASP A 106 -19.87 -5.33 3.89
CA ASP A 106 -19.25 -4.65 2.75
C ASP A 106 -17.77 -5.03 2.69
N ILE A 107 -17.51 -6.15 1.99
CA ILE A 107 -16.16 -6.70 1.80
C ILE A 107 -15.21 -5.63 1.21
N SER A 108 -15.76 -4.64 0.52
CA SER A 108 -14.98 -3.53 0.00
C SER A 108 -14.41 -2.68 1.14
N LYS A 109 -15.20 -2.34 2.15
CA LYS A 109 -14.76 -1.59 3.32
C LYS A 109 -13.71 -2.34 4.14
N LEU A 110 -13.90 -3.62 4.42
CA LEU A 110 -12.90 -4.47 5.09
C LEU A 110 -11.57 -4.54 4.33
N LYS A 111 -11.62 -4.66 3.03
CA LYS A 111 -10.39 -4.68 2.20
C LYS A 111 -9.59 -3.38 2.30
N PHE A 112 -10.23 -2.25 2.50
CA PHE A 112 -9.54 -0.95 2.54
C PHE A 112 -8.82 -0.68 3.85
N VAL A 113 -9.41 -1.11 4.96
CA VAL A 113 -8.81 -0.97 6.30
C VAL A 113 -7.48 -1.71 6.40
N VAL A 114 -7.49 -2.98 6.01
CA VAL A 114 -6.31 -3.85 6.04
C VAL A 114 -5.21 -3.33 5.10
N LYS A 115 -5.57 -2.64 4.03
CA LYS A 115 -4.63 -2.20 3.01
C LYS A 115 -3.85 -0.94 3.38
N ALA A 116 -4.48 0.04 4.02
CA ALA A 116 -3.77 1.23 4.49
C ALA A 116 -2.67 0.87 5.50
N GLU A 117 -2.95 -0.11 6.39
CA GLU A 117 -1.98 -0.61 7.36
C GLU A 117 -0.73 -1.16 6.70
N TRP A 118 -0.84 -1.92 5.62
CA TRP A 118 0.29 -2.57 4.96
C TRP A 118 1.30 -1.57 4.39
N ALA A 119 0.82 -0.51 3.74
CA ALA A 119 1.72 0.51 3.19
C ALA A 119 2.46 1.26 4.30
N ILE A 120 1.77 1.58 5.39
CA ILE A 120 2.36 2.24 6.56
C ILE A 120 3.33 1.29 7.27
N GLU A 121 2.99 0.00 7.42
CA GLU A 121 3.87 -1.01 8.00
C GLU A 121 5.18 -1.14 7.21
N CYS A 122 5.09 -1.25 5.88
CA CYS A 122 6.28 -1.30 5.02
C CYS A 122 7.18 -0.08 5.23
N ALA A 123 6.61 1.13 5.25
CA ALA A 123 7.39 2.35 5.46
C ALA A 123 8.01 2.43 6.87
N LEU A 124 7.31 1.97 7.90
CA LEU A 124 7.83 1.92 9.27
C LEU A 124 8.95 0.88 9.43
N LEU A 125 8.79 -0.30 8.81
CA LEU A 125 9.82 -1.34 8.82
C LEU A 125 11.06 -0.93 8.02
N ASP A 126 10.89 -0.18 6.93
CA ASP A 126 12.00 0.41 6.18
C ASP A 126 12.78 1.41 7.05
N LEU A 127 12.10 2.33 7.75
CA LEU A 127 12.75 3.22 8.72
C LEU A 127 13.47 2.46 9.83
N LEU A 128 12.83 1.42 10.38
CA LEU A 128 13.41 0.62 11.44
C LEU A 128 14.64 -0.14 10.97
N GLY A 129 14.61 -0.69 9.77
CA GLY A 129 15.75 -1.34 9.13
C GLY A 129 16.93 -0.40 8.96
N GLN A 130 16.68 0.81 8.45
CA GLN A 130 17.72 1.84 8.32
C GLN A 130 18.31 2.24 9.68
N TYR A 131 17.50 2.39 10.69
CA TYR A 131 17.97 2.70 12.05
C TYR A 131 18.84 1.59 12.65
N LEU A 132 18.50 0.32 12.38
CA LEU A 132 19.21 -0.86 12.89
C LEU A 132 20.38 -1.28 11.99
N ASP A 133 20.56 -0.65 10.83
CA ASP A 133 21.51 -1.05 9.77
C ASP A 133 21.28 -2.49 9.31
N LEU A 134 20.00 -2.86 9.11
CA LEU A 134 19.56 -4.18 8.68
C LEU A 134 18.59 -4.05 7.50
N PRO A 135 18.65 -4.95 6.51
CA PRO A 135 17.62 -5.02 5.50
C PRO A 135 16.28 -5.45 6.10
N MET A 136 15.17 -4.94 5.57
CA MET A 136 13.83 -5.21 6.10
C MET A 136 13.52 -6.71 6.23
N CYS A 137 14.05 -7.55 5.35
CA CYS A 137 13.84 -9.00 5.42
C CYS A 137 14.42 -9.64 6.69
N GLU A 138 15.41 -9.03 7.34
CA GLU A 138 15.95 -9.50 8.63
C GLU A 138 15.02 -9.17 9.82
N LEU A 139 14.06 -8.26 9.61
CA LEU A 139 13.10 -7.89 10.64
C LEU A 139 11.83 -8.77 10.60
N LEU A 140 11.70 -9.62 9.58
CA LEU A 140 10.50 -10.41 9.33
C LEU A 140 10.76 -11.91 9.52
N GLY A 141 9.87 -12.58 10.26
CA GLY A 141 9.92 -14.02 10.50
C GLY A 141 11.27 -14.47 11.06
N ASP A 142 11.88 -15.42 10.38
CA ASP A 142 13.19 -16.00 10.77
C ASP A 142 14.37 -15.29 10.06
N GLY A 143 14.16 -14.07 9.54
CA GLY A 143 15.15 -13.32 8.82
C GLY A 143 15.32 -13.77 7.37
N LYS A 144 16.42 -13.34 6.74
CA LYS A 144 16.70 -13.62 5.34
C LYS A 144 16.96 -15.12 5.10
N GLN A 145 16.11 -15.75 4.32
CA GLN A 145 16.15 -17.20 4.06
C GLN A 145 16.91 -17.57 2.78
N ARG A 146 17.09 -16.62 1.85
CA ARG A 146 17.76 -16.87 0.57
C ARG A 146 18.34 -15.60 -0.03
N GLU A 147 19.38 -15.76 -0.84
CA GLU A 147 20.02 -14.64 -1.53
C GLU A 147 19.31 -14.22 -2.82
N GLN A 148 18.60 -15.15 -3.45
CA GLN A 148 17.92 -14.94 -4.72
C GLN A 148 16.51 -15.47 -4.64
N VAL A 149 15.59 -14.74 -5.28
CA VAL A 149 14.19 -15.12 -5.42
C VAL A 149 13.88 -15.21 -6.92
N GLU A 150 13.33 -16.34 -7.32
CA GLU A 150 12.81 -16.49 -8.68
C GLU A 150 11.63 -15.54 -8.89
N THR A 151 11.64 -14.81 -9.99
CA THR A 151 10.55 -13.93 -10.38
C THR A 151 9.68 -14.60 -11.43
N LEU A 152 8.37 -14.47 -11.28
CA LEU A 152 7.40 -14.90 -12.27
C LEU A 152 7.48 -13.96 -13.48
N GLY A 153 7.80 -14.49 -14.65
CA GLY A 153 7.60 -13.82 -15.93
C GLY A 153 6.13 -13.87 -16.29
N TYR A 154 5.47 -12.73 -16.38
CA TYR A 154 4.04 -12.66 -16.63
C TYR A 154 3.75 -12.12 -18.02
N LEU A 155 3.00 -12.92 -18.81
CA LEU A 155 2.46 -12.48 -20.10
C LEU A 155 0.96 -12.34 -19.96
N PHE A 156 0.47 -11.11 -20.07
CA PHE A 156 -0.97 -10.88 -20.12
C PHE A 156 -1.53 -11.27 -21.49
N TYR A 157 -2.67 -11.92 -21.46
CA TYR A 157 -3.43 -12.14 -22.67
C TYR A 157 -4.09 -10.82 -23.10
N VAL A 158 -3.82 -10.40 -24.32
CA VAL A 158 -4.48 -9.26 -24.97
C VAL A 158 -5.56 -9.82 -25.91
N SER A 159 -6.80 -9.48 -25.66
CA SER A 159 -7.91 -9.88 -26.52
C SER A 159 -8.00 -8.95 -27.73
N ASP A 160 -8.68 -9.44 -28.77
CA ASP A 160 -9.05 -8.62 -29.90
C ASP A 160 -10.01 -7.49 -29.47
N LYS A 161 -9.94 -6.35 -30.13
CA LYS A 161 -10.81 -5.19 -29.89
C LYS A 161 -12.29 -5.59 -29.90
N GLU A 162 -12.70 -6.47 -30.81
CA GLU A 162 -14.09 -6.95 -30.95
C GLU A 162 -14.59 -7.73 -29.73
N LYS A 163 -13.65 -8.26 -28.89
CA LYS A 163 -13.95 -9.01 -27.67
C LYS A 163 -13.86 -8.16 -26.42
N ALA A 164 -13.41 -6.91 -26.54
CA ALA A 164 -13.39 -5.98 -25.41
C ALA A 164 -14.82 -5.62 -25.00
N ALA A 165 -15.02 -5.32 -23.72
CA ALA A 165 -16.34 -4.93 -23.24
C ALA A 165 -16.80 -3.61 -23.91
N PRO A 166 -17.97 -3.56 -24.53
CA PRO A 166 -18.41 -2.41 -25.34
C PRO A 166 -18.53 -1.09 -24.58
N ALA A 167 -18.66 -1.19 -23.27
CA ALA A 167 -18.80 -0.02 -22.39
C ALA A 167 -17.46 0.61 -21.96
N LEU A 168 -16.34 -0.01 -22.31
CA LEU A 168 -15.02 0.43 -21.87
C LEU A 168 -14.18 0.87 -23.08
N PRO A 169 -13.42 1.96 -22.99
CA PRO A 169 -12.55 2.38 -24.07
C PRO A 169 -11.47 1.31 -24.32
N TYR A 170 -11.33 0.90 -25.57
CA TYR A 170 -10.20 0.11 -25.99
C TYR A 170 -9.00 1.04 -26.20
N ILE A 171 -7.87 0.71 -25.58
CA ILE A 171 -6.62 1.45 -25.73
C ILE A 171 -5.61 0.49 -26.30
N ASP A 172 -5.06 0.81 -27.45
CA ASP A 172 -4.08 0.00 -28.15
C ASP A 172 -2.66 0.07 -27.52
N GLU A 173 -1.73 -0.65 -28.11
CA GLU A 173 -0.33 -0.69 -27.68
C GLU A 173 0.37 0.67 -27.67
N THR A 174 -0.16 1.65 -28.42
CA THR A 174 0.40 3.00 -28.48
C THR A 174 -0.19 3.94 -27.42
N GLY A 175 -1.16 3.48 -26.66
CA GLY A 175 -1.91 4.31 -25.71
C GLY A 175 -2.97 5.19 -26.39
N SER A 176 -3.27 4.94 -27.67
CA SER A 176 -4.32 5.61 -28.40
C SER A 176 -5.69 4.99 -28.10
N SER A 177 -6.64 5.80 -27.71
CA SER A 177 -8.04 5.39 -27.63
C SER A 177 -8.72 5.69 -28.96
N ASP A 178 -9.39 4.71 -29.53
CA ASP A 178 -10.35 5.00 -30.57
C ASP A 178 -11.53 5.77 -29.94
N ALA A 179 -11.67 7.01 -30.34
CA ALA A 179 -12.79 7.88 -29.97
C ALA A 179 -14.05 7.50 -30.74
#